data_c841d4ef6011c96d3bba6dbf3b3f251e
#
_entry.id   c841d4ef6011c96d3bba6dbf3b3f251e
#
_cell.length_a   1.000
_cell.length_b   1.000
_cell.length_c   1.000
_cell.angle_alpha   90.00
_cell.angle_beta   90.00
_cell.angle_gamma   90.00
#
_symmetry.space_group_name_H-M   'P 1'
#
loop_
_entity.id
_entity.type
_entity.pdbx_description
1 polymer ?
#
loop_
_entity_poly.entity_id
_entity_poly.type
_entity_poly.pdbx_seq_one_letter_code
_entity_poly.pdbx_strand_id
1 'polypeptide(L)'
;VSRERFVVHLPVLATDLDAARGFARAITRALAFLADVDRAETTVSEEDAQHVRHRVFCDRLLDGRRRCPLRAHHDGDCRPAGGAGRCPRR
;
A
#
# COMPACT_ATOMS: atom_id res chain seq x y z
N VAL A 1 12.47 -16.03 18.13
CA VAL A 1 12.19 -16.70 16.88
C VAL A 1 12.06 -15.66 15.78
N SER A 2 12.88 -15.79 14.77
CA SER A 2 12.80 -14.84 13.69
C SER A 2 11.70 -15.27 12.73
N ARG A 3 11.10 -14.28 12.09
CA ARG A 3 10.05 -14.52 11.13
C ARG A 3 10.55 -14.18 9.75
N GLU A 4 10.13 -14.93 8.80
CA GLU A 4 10.52 -14.72 7.41
C GLU A 4 9.40 -14.07 6.65
N ARG A 5 9.77 -13.35 5.61
CA ARG A 5 8.77 -12.70 4.78
C ARG A 5 8.31 -13.65 3.70
N PHE A 6 7.01 -13.71 3.54
CA PHE A 6 6.40 -14.45 2.47
C PHE A 6 5.45 -13.54 1.73
N VAL A 7 5.18 -13.85 0.49
CA VAL A 7 4.25 -13.08 -0.32
C VAL A 7 3.10 -13.98 -0.70
N VAL A 8 1.89 -13.49 -0.47
CA VAL A 8 0.69 -14.20 -0.88
C VAL A 8 0.24 -13.62 -2.20
N HIS A 9 0.10 -14.48 -3.20
CA HIS A 9 -0.32 -14.05 -4.53
C HIS A 9 -1.82 -14.26 -4.66
N LEU A 10 -2.54 -13.17 -4.82
CA LEU A 10 -4.00 -13.20 -4.87
C LEU A 10 -4.46 -12.72 -6.24
N PRO A 11 -4.86 -13.63 -7.12
CA PRO A 11 -5.32 -13.22 -8.45
C PRO A 11 -6.64 -12.50 -8.34
N VAL A 12 -6.75 -11.39 -9.06
CA VAL A 12 -7.99 -10.61 -9.10
C VAL A 12 -8.26 -10.22 -10.54
N LEU A 13 -9.51 -9.91 -10.82
CA LEU A 13 -9.90 -9.43 -12.12
C LEU A 13 -10.18 -7.94 -12.01
N ALA A 14 -9.55 -7.17 -12.87
CA ALA A 14 -9.72 -5.73 -12.86
C ALA A 14 -9.58 -5.21 -14.28
N THR A 15 -10.17 -4.06 -14.54
CA THR A 15 -10.17 -3.52 -15.89
C THR A 15 -8.85 -2.90 -16.28
N ASP A 16 -8.08 -2.41 -15.28
CA ASP A 16 -6.79 -1.81 -15.56
C ASP A 16 -5.97 -1.80 -14.28
N LEU A 17 -4.76 -1.28 -14.38
CA LEU A 17 -3.84 -1.26 -13.26
C LEU A 17 -4.38 -0.42 -12.10
N ASP A 18 -5.01 0.69 -12.42
CA ASP A 18 -5.56 1.55 -11.39
C ASP A 18 -6.66 0.86 -10.61
N ALA A 19 -7.53 0.12 -11.31
CA ALA A 19 -8.57 -0.65 -10.65
C ALA A 19 -7.97 -1.76 -9.79
N ALA A 20 -6.89 -2.39 -10.25
CA ALA A 20 -6.22 -3.40 -9.46
C ALA A 20 -5.61 -2.80 -8.20
N ARG A 21 -5.03 -1.62 -8.30
CA ARG A 21 -4.51 -0.93 -7.11
C ARG A 21 -5.63 -0.61 -6.14
N GLY A 22 -6.77 -0.16 -6.64
CA GLY A 22 -7.93 0.12 -5.80
C GLY A 22 -8.42 -1.12 -5.07
N PHE A 23 -8.44 -2.24 -5.79
CA PHE A 23 -8.83 -3.51 -5.20
C PHE A 23 -7.86 -3.88 -4.07
N ALA A 24 -6.55 -3.70 -4.31
CA ALA A 24 -5.54 -4.03 -3.31
C ALA A 24 -5.71 -3.17 -2.07
N ARG A 25 -6.02 -1.89 -2.24
CA ARG A 25 -6.27 -1.01 -1.10
C ARG A 25 -7.47 -1.48 -0.29
N ALA A 26 -8.53 -1.90 -0.98
CA ALA A 26 -9.72 -2.38 -0.30
C ALA A 26 -9.43 -3.67 0.46
N ILE A 27 -8.69 -4.58 -0.13
CA ILE A 27 -8.35 -5.83 0.51
C ILE A 27 -7.49 -5.59 1.74
N THR A 28 -6.47 -4.76 1.63
CA THR A 28 -5.59 -4.54 2.77
C THR A 28 -6.30 -3.81 3.90
N ARG A 29 -7.26 -2.96 3.56
CA ARG A 29 -8.06 -2.32 4.60
C ARG A 29 -8.95 -3.35 5.31
N ALA A 30 -9.53 -4.26 4.55
CA ALA A 30 -10.35 -5.30 5.13
C ALA A 30 -9.54 -6.23 6.03
N LEU A 31 -8.25 -6.36 5.75
CA LEU A 31 -7.37 -7.24 6.51
C LEU A 31 -6.57 -6.48 7.57
N ALA A 32 -6.97 -5.26 7.88
CA ALA A 32 -6.19 -4.44 8.81
C ALA A 32 -6.11 -5.05 10.21
N PHE A 33 -7.02 -5.96 10.54
CA PHE A 33 -6.98 -6.62 11.84
C PHE A 33 -5.88 -7.67 11.95
N LEU A 34 -5.24 -8.00 10.83
CA LEU A 34 -4.17 -9.00 10.84
C LEU A 34 -2.82 -8.28 10.98
N ALA A 35 -2.23 -8.42 12.15
CA ALA A 35 -0.98 -7.72 12.41
C ALA A 35 0.18 -8.21 11.57
N ASP A 36 0.07 -9.41 11.04
CA ASP A 36 1.17 -9.98 10.26
C ASP A 36 1.17 -9.52 8.80
N VAL A 37 0.20 -8.73 8.38
CA VAL A 37 0.13 -8.24 7.01
C VAL A 37 0.86 -6.91 6.93
N ASP A 38 1.84 -6.83 6.05
CA ASP A 38 2.59 -5.60 5.85
C ASP A 38 1.90 -4.81 4.73
N ARG A 39 0.93 -4.00 5.11
CA ARG A 39 0.11 -3.29 4.14
C ARG A 39 0.90 -2.35 3.26
N ALA A 40 1.88 -1.67 3.85
CA ALA A 40 2.61 -0.65 3.12
C ALA A 40 3.43 -1.21 1.97
N GLU A 41 3.83 -2.47 2.08
CA GLU A 41 4.63 -3.11 1.04
C GLU A 41 3.78 -3.82 0.00
N THR A 42 2.47 -3.64 0.04
CA THR A 42 1.59 -4.29 -0.92
C THR A 42 1.88 -3.78 -2.33
N THR A 43 1.94 -4.70 -3.26
CA THR A 43 2.13 -4.35 -4.67
C THR A 43 1.15 -5.13 -5.52
N VAL A 44 0.95 -4.68 -6.74
CA VAL A 44 0.17 -5.41 -7.74
C VAL A 44 1.03 -5.59 -8.97
N SER A 45 0.75 -6.62 -9.74
CA SER A 45 1.46 -6.86 -10.98
C SER A 45 0.51 -7.55 -11.94
N GLU A 46 0.84 -7.48 -13.22
CA GLU A 46 0.10 -8.27 -14.20
C GLU A 46 0.51 -9.72 -14.06
N GLU A 47 -0.43 -10.60 -14.32
CA GLU A 47 -0.20 -12.02 -14.05
C GLU A 47 0.99 -12.57 -14.81
N ASP A 48 1.15 -12.17 -16.05
CA ASP A 48 2.27 -12.68 -16.83
C ASP A 48 3.49 -11.77 -16.82
N ALA A 49 3.53 -10.81 -15.91
CA ALA A 49 4.69 -9.94 -15.73
C ALA A 49 4.90 -9.65 -14.26
N GLN A 50 4.91 -10.69 -13.44
CA GLN A 50 4.92 -10.50 -12.00
C GLN A 50 6.24 -9.99 -11.47
N HIS A 51 7.27 -9.95 -12.28
CA HIS A 51 8.53 -9.35 -11.89
C HIS A 51 8.45 -7.82 -11.89
N VAL A 52 7.44 -7.25 -12.52
CA VAL A 52 7.22 -5.81 -12.52
C VAL A 52 6.17 -5.51 -11.47
N ARG A 53 6.59 -4.89 -10.38
CA ARG A 53 5.71 -4.66 -9.25
C ARG A 53 5.33 -3.19 -9.17
N HIS A 54 4.04 -2.95 -9.02
CA HIS A 54 3.51 -1.60 -8.93
C HIS A 54 3.06 -1.33 -7.50
N ARG A 55 3.56 -0.26 -6.93
CA ARG A 55 3.24 0.06 -5.54
C ARG A 55 1.79 0.48 -5.40
N VAL A 56 1.21 0.12 -4.28
CA VAL A 56 -0.16 0.49 -3.96
C VAL A 56 -0.19 1.70 -3.01
N PHE A 57 0.78 1.76 -2.09
CA PHE A 57 0.87 2.85 -1.12
C PHE A 57 2.18 3.59 -1.30
N CYS A 58 2.18 4.86 -0.92
CA CYS A 58 3.36 5.70 -1.04
C CYS A 58 4.50 5.20 -0.15
N ASP A 59 4.21 4.93 1.10
CA ASP A 59 5.16 4.38 2.07
C ASP A 59 6.46 5.17 2.19
N ARG A 60 6.41 6.47 1.88
CA ARG A 60 7.59 7.30 1.99
C ARG A 60 7.90 7.54 3.46
N LEU A 61 9.19 7.48 3.81
CA LEU A 61 9.59 7.70 5.18
C LEU A 61 9.42 9.16 5.55
N LEU A 62 8.75 9.40 6.65
CA LEU A 62 8.46 10.75 7.14
C LEU A 62 9.17 10.96 8.47
N ASP A 63 9.09 12.19 8.97
CA ASP A 63 9.68 12.51 10.26
C ASP A 63 9.10 11.61 11.34
N GLY A 64 9.91 11.27 12.32
CA GLY A 64 9.47 10.44 13.42
C GLY A 64 9.35 8.99 13.03
N ARG A 65 10.03 8.59 11.95
CA ARG A 65 10.02 7.21 11.50
C ARG A 65 8.65 6.71 11.08
N ARG A 66 7.77 7.61 10.76
CA ARG A 66 6.47 7.22 10.26
C ARG A 66 6.51 7.10 8.76
N ARG A 67 5.53 6.44 8.19
CA ARG A 67 5.46 6.23 6.76
C ARG A 67 4.17 6.81 6.21
N CYS A 68 4.23 7.28 4.98
CA CYS A 68 3.06 7.87 4.34
C CYS A 68 2.06 6.76 3.97
N PRO A 69 0.84 6.80 4.50
CA PRO A 69 -0.15 5.76 4.23
C PRO A 69 -1.00 6.05 3.01
N LEU A 70 -0.72 7.15 2.32
CA LEU A 70 -1.53 7.50 1.16
C LEU A 70 -1.22 6.58 0.00
N ARG A 71 -2.11 6.59 -0.99
CA ARG A 71 -1.90 5.74 -2.15
C ARG A 71 -0.67 6.19 -2.92
N ALA A 72 -0.08 5.27 -3.65
CA ALA A 72 1.08 5.58 -4.47
C ALA A 72 0.74 6.67 -5.46
N HIS A 73 1.68 7.56 -5.69
CA HIS A 73 1.53 8.66 -6.65
C HIS A 73 0.39 9.60 -6.30
N HIS A 74 0.11 9.74 -5.00
CA HIS A 74 -0.95 10.66 -4.58
C HIS A 74 -0.53 12.10 -4.83
N ASP A 75 -1.52 12.96 -4.97
CA ASP A 75 -1.26 14.39 -5.09
C ASP A 75 -1.03 14.97 -3.70
N GLY A 76 -0.26 16.04 -3.66
CA GLY A 76 -0.05 16.75 -2.42
C GLY A 76 1.02 16.14 -1.56
N ASP A 77 1.17 16.69 -0.38
CA ASP A 77 2.23 16.27 0.53
C ASP A 77 1.92 14.96 1.21
N CYS A 78 2.98 14.26 1.60
CA CYS A 78 2.82 13.07 2.41
C CYS A 78 2.36 13.44 3.82
N ARG A 79 1.63 12.52 4.46
CA ARG A 79 1.19 12.69 5.82
C ARG A 79 1.29 11.38 6.55
N PRO A 80 1.62 11.41 7.85
CA PRO A 80 1.67 10.19 8.62
C PRO A 80 0.27 9.67 8.90
N ALA A 81 0.19 8.37 9.14
CA ALA A 81 -1.06 7.75 9.51
C ALA A 81 -1.57 8.36 10.80
N GLY A 82 -2.86 8.63 10.85
CA GLY A 82 -3.45 9.21 12.03
C GLY A 82 -3.06 10.65 12.26
N GLY A 83 -2.50 11.28 11.27
CA GLY A 83 -2.05 12.64 11.41
C GLY A 83 -3.22 13.56 11.53
N ALA A 84 -3.46 14.02 12.62
CA ALA A 84 -4.41 14.98 13.04
C ALA A 84 -5.45 15.34 12.06
N GLY A 85 -5.66 14.60 11.17
CA GLY A 85 -6.71 14.81 10.27
C GLY A 85 -6.59 16.03 9.41
N ARG A 86 -5.51 16.82 9.56
CA ARG A 86 -5.42 17.94 8.82
C ARG A 86 -4.17 18.04 8.19
N CYS A 87 -4.14 18.22 7.05
CA CYS A 87 -2.94 18.34 6.34
C CYS A 87 -2.73 19.77 5.98
N PRO A 88 -1.78 20.39 6.56
CA PRO A 88 -1.54 21.76 6.21
C PRO A 88 -1.06 21.73 4.80
N ARG A 89 -1.62 22.54 3.98
CA ARG A 89 -1.14 22.55 2.66
C ARG A 89 0.05 23.38 2.58
N ARG A 90 0.82 23.15 1.69
CA ARG A 90 1.97 23.90 1.65
C ARG A 90 2.08 24.46 0.37
#